data_85099e1a38054e23b78b2cf2d0ea2ad7
#
_entry.id   85099e1a38054e23b78b2cf2d0ea2ad7
#
_cell.length_a   1.000
_cell.length_b   1.000
_cell.length_c   1.000
_cell.angle_alpha   90.00
_cell.angle_beta   90.00
_cell.angle_gamma   90.00
#
_symmetry.space_group_name_H-M   'P 1'
#
loop_
_entity.id
_entity.type
_entity.pdbx_description
1 polymer ?
#
loop_
_entity_poly.entity_id
_entity_poly.type
_entity_poly.pdbx_seq_one_letter_code
_entity_poly.pdbx_strand_id
1 'polypeptide(L)'
;NASSASFDPGVSEVDQLGLSTVPIEGSRLPRLADARVAFACSLYDIHYIGEGPQSLILGEVHGLFVDDSAVAEDAKGRRKILADKINPVGRLGASEYVSFGELLTRQRPD
;
A
#
# COMPACT_ATOMS: atom_id res chain seq x y z
N ASN A 1 11.74 2.04 5.87
CA ASN A 1 12.84 3.00 5.81
C ASN A 1 14.03 2.46 5.02
N ALA A 2 14.40 1.19 5.18
CA ALA A 2 15.53 0.60 4.46
C ALA A 2 15.40 0.69 2.93
N SER A 3 14.20 0.49 2.39
CA SER A 3 13.90 0.60 0.96
C SER A 3 13.95 2.04 0.40
N SER A 4 14.13 3.05 1.25
CA SER A 4 14.32 4.43 0.80
C SER A 4 15.79 4.81 0.54
N ALA A 5 16.72 3.87 0.71
CA ALA A 5 18.10 4.04 0.30
C ALA A 5 18.19 4.11 -1.23
N SER A 6 19.21 4.79 -1.73
CA SER A 6 19.52 4.80 -3.18
C SER A 6 20.20 3.50 -3.57
N PHE A 7 19.62 2.80 -4.54
CA PHE A 7 20.19 1.61 -5.15
C PHE A 7 20.59 1.92 -6.60
N ASP A 8 21.58 1.21 -7.11
CA ASP A 8 21.99 1.33 -8.50
C ASP A 8 20.87 0.85 -9.44
N PRO A 9 20.78 1.41 -10.66
CA PRO A 9 19.83 0.94 -11.68
C PRO A 9 19.97 -0.57 -11.93
N GLY A 10 18.86 -1.28 -11.93
CA GLY A 10 18.82 -2.74 -12.12
C GLY A 10 19.02 -3.57 -10.85
N VAL A 11 19.26 -2.94 -9.72
CA VAL A 11 19.29 -3.62 -8.41
C VAL A 11 17.86 -3.72 -7.85
N SER A 12 17.45 -4.91 -7.48
CA SER A 12 16.14 -5.15 -6.84
C SER A 12 16.24 -4.85 -5.34
N GLU A 13 15.49 -3.88 -4.86
CA GLU A 13 15.37 -3.58 -3.42
C GLU A 13 14.82 -4.76 -2.63
N VAL A 14 13.90 -5.51 -3.23
CA VAL A 14 13.31 -6.72 -2.63
C VAL A 14 14.38 -7.77 -2.34
N ASP A 15 15.27 -8.00 -3.31
CA ASP A 15 16.37 -8.98 -3.17
C ASP A 15 17.43 -8.49 -2.18
N GLN A 16 17.82 -7.22 -2.29
CA GLN A 16 18.84 -6.62 -1.40
C GLN A 16 18.42 -6.60 0.07
N LEU A 17 17.13 -6.44 0.33
CA LEU A 17 16.58 -6.40 1.69
C LEU A 17 16.09 -7.77 2.16
N GLY A 18 16.20 -8.81 1.32
CA GLY A 18 15.75 -10.16 1.65
C GLY A 18 14.26 -10.25 1.93
N LEU A 19 13.45 -9.44 1.23
CA LEU A 19 12.01 -9.42 1.43
C LEU A 19 11.35 -10.61 0.72
N SER A 20 10.47 -11.31 1.42
CA SER A 20 9.71 -12.42 0.86
C SER A 20 8.55 -11.90 0.00
N THR A 21 8.33 -12.55 -1.13
CA THR A 21 7.22 -12.26 -2.04
C THR A 21 6.36 -13.49 -2.29
N VAL A 22 5.09 -13.25 -2.59
CA VAL A 22 4.11 -14.27 -2.96
C VAL A 22 3.25 -13.78 -4.12
N PRO A 23 2.65 -14.66 -4.92
CA PRO A 23 1.74 -14.26 -6.00
C PRO A 23 0.56 -13.42 -5.50
N ILE A 24 0.06 -12.54 -6.37
CA ILE A 24 -1.21 -11.84 -6.20
C ILE A 24 -2.07 -12.10 -7.44
N GLU A 25 -3.34 -12.43 -7.23
CA GLU A 25 -4.28 -12.62 -8.32
C GLU A 25 -4.45 -11.33 -9.15
N GLY A 26 -4.52 -11.48 -10.46
CA GLY A 26 -4.67 -10.34 -11.39
C GLY A 26 -3.37 -9.62 -11.74
N SER A 27 -2.20 -10.12 -11.30
CA SER A 27 -0.90 -9.55 -11.66
C SER A 27 0.14 -10.62 -11.99
N ARG A 28 1.05 -10.29 -12.90
CA ARG A 28 2.27 -11.10 -13.12
C ARG A 28 3.39 -10.73 -12.13
N LEU A 29 3.25 -9.58 -11.47
CA LEU A 29 4.18 -9.15 -10.43
C LEU A 29 3.70 -9.68 -9.07
N PRO A 30 4.62 -10.10 -8.20
CA PRO A 30 4.27 -10.58 -6.86
C PRO A 30 3.94 -9.39 -5.92
N ARG A 31 3.32 -9.70 -4.78
CA ARG A 31 3.24 -8.80 -3.64
C ARG A 31 4.26 -9.18 -2.57
N LEU A 32 4.57 -8.26 -1.68
CA LEU A 32 5.31 -8.59 -0.46
C LEU A 32 4.47 -9.52 0.41
N ALA A 33 5.09 -10.59 0.93
CA ALA A 33 4.40 -11.59 1.74
C ALA A 33 3.75 -11.00 3.00
N ASP A 34 4.45 -10.07 3.67
CA ASP A 34 4.01 -9.44 4.91
C ASP A 34 3.02 -8.27 4.70
N ALA A 35 2.75 -7.88 3.45
CA ALA A 35 1.78 -6.82 3.18
C ALA A 35 0.36 -7.29 3.48
N ARG A 36 -0.33 -6.59 4.38
CA ARG A 36 -1.73 -6.88 4.74
C ARG A 36 -2.73 -6.41 3.70
N VAL A 37 -2.33 -5.45 2.87
CA VAL A 37 -3.10 -4.97 1.71
C VAL A 37 -2.16 -4.82 0.54
N ALA A 38 -2.57 -5.29 -0.63
CA ALA A 38 -1.85 -5.07 -1.87
C ALA A 38 -2.81 -4.87 -3.04
N PHE A 39 -2.42 -4.01 -3.95
CA PHE A 39 -3.17 -3.73 -5.17
C PHE A 39 -2.42 -4.30 -6.38
N ALA A 40 -3.11 -5.07 -7.20
CA ALA A 40 -2.65 -5.44 -8.54
C ALA A 40 -3.07 -4.34 -9.51
N CYS A 41 -2.10 -3.61 -10.06
CA CYS A 41 -2.36 -2.46 -10.90
C CYS A 41 -1.67 -2.58 -12.26
N SER A 42 -2.23 -1.92 -13.27
CA SER A 42 -1.53 -1.52 -14.48
C SER A 42 -1.30 -0.02 -14.51
N LEU A 43 -0.34 0.44 -15.28
CA LEU A 43 -0.11 1.86 -15.46
C LEU A 43 -1.32 2.49 -16.14
N TYR A 44 -1.90 3.52 -15.50
CA TYR A 44 -2.98 4.32 -16.09
C TYR A 44 -2.42 5.58 -16.75
N ASP A 45 -1.64 6.38 -15.99
CA ASP A 45 -1.06 7.62 -16.52
C ASP A 45 0.16 8.05 -15.70
N ILE A 46 1.00 8.92 -16.28
CA ILE A 46 2.15 9.53 -15.61
C ILE A 46 2.15 11.04 -15.89
N HIS A 47 2.16 11.82 -14.82
CA HIS A 47 2.29 13.27 -14.88
C HIS A 47 3.66 13.72 -14.36
N TYR A 48 4.44 14.37 -15.20
CA TYR A 48 5.70 14.98 -14.79
C TYR A 48 5.45 16.34 -14.16
N ILE A 49 6.04 16.60 -13.00
CA ILE A 49 5.76 17.79 -12.19
C ILE A 49 7.04 18.61 -12.02
N GLY A 50 6.98 19.87 -12.47
CA GLY A 50 8.09 20.80 -12.40
C GLY A 50 9.24 20.45 -13.33
N GLU A 51 10.40 21.05 -13.10
CA GLU A 51 11.63 20.84 -13.88
C GLU A 51 12.53 19.73 -13.31
N GLY A 52 12.18 19.17 -12.16
CA GLY A 52 12.91 18.08 -11.50
C GLY A 52 12.46 16.70 -11.98
N PRO A 53 13.16 15.62 -11.56
CA PRO A 53 12.84 14.25 -11.95
C PRO A 53 11.65 13.68 -11.14
N GLN A 54 10.63 14.49 -10.87
CA GLN A 54 9.45 14.08 -10.10
C GLN A 54 8.31 13.72 -11.03
N SER A 55 7.62 12.63 -10.70
CA SER A 55 6.45 12.18 -11.44
C SER A 55 5.36 11.68 -10.50
N LEU A 56 4.12 11.94 -10.86
CA LEU A 56 2.94 11.33 -10.27
C LEU A 56 2.49 10.18 -11.15
N ILE A 57 2.56 8.97 -10.62
CA ILE A 57 2.17 7.75 -11.34
C ILE A 57 0.78 7.34 -10.85
N LEU A 58 -0.15 7.18 -11.79
CA LEU A 58 -1.50 6.70 -11.54
C LEU A 58 -1.61 5.22 -11.98
N GLY A 59 -2.07 4.36 -11.07
CA GLY A 59 -2.31 2.95 -11.33
C GLY A 59 -3.80 2.64 -11.40
N GLU A 60 -4.20 1.89 -12.43
CA GLU A 60 -5.55 1.31 -12.50
C GLU A 60 -5.57 -0.01 -11.72
N VAL A 61 -6.44 -0.11 -10.72
CA VAL A 61 -6.54 -1.28 -9.84
C VAL A 61 -7.39 -2.36 -10.50
N HIS A 62 -6.82 -3.54 -10.72
CA HIS A 62 -7.52 -4.72 -11.26
C HIS A 62 -7.80 -5.78 -10.19
N GLY A 63 -7.00 -5.80 -9.12
CA GLY A 63 -7.15 -6.75 -8.03
C GLY A 63 -6.76 -6.14 -6.69
N LEU A 64 -7.39 -6.62 -5.64
CA LEU A 64 -7.15 -6.21 -4.26
C LEU A 64 -6.94 -7.46 -3.41
N PHE A 65 -5.79 -7.54 -2.76
CA PHE A 65 -5.53 -8.47 -1.68
C PHE A 65 -5.73 -7.77 -0.34
N VAL A 66 -6.46 -8.40 0.57
CA VAL A 66 -6.56 -7.99 1.98
C VAL A 66 -6.37 -9.25 2.83
N ASP A 67 -5.49 -9.18 3.82
CA ASP A 67 -5.28 -10.26 4.78
C ASP A 67 -6.58 -10.50 5.59
N ASP A 68 -6.93 -11.77 5.80
CA ASP A 68 -8.16 -12.16 6.48
C ASP A 68 -8.25 -11.59 7.90
N SER A 69 -7.11 -11.40 8.59
CA SER A 69 -7.07 -10.78 9.92
C SER A 69 -7.49 -9.30 9.92
N ALA A 70 -7.46 -8.65 8.77
CA ALA A 70 -7.88 -7.26 8.58
C ALA A 70 -9.29 -7.11 7.99
N VAL A 71 -10.05 -8.21 7.89
CA VAL A 71 -11.43 -8.20 7.39
C VAL A 71 -12.39 -8.65 8.48
N ALA A 72 -13.51 -7.95 8.60
CA ALA A 72 -14.64 -8.35 9.44
C ALA A 72 -15.96 -8.19 8.68
N GLU A 73 -17.02 -8.78 9.19
CA GLU A 73 -18.37 -8.51 8.70
C GLU A 73 -19.08 -7.54 9.64
N ASP A 74 -19.82 -6.59 9.05
CA ASP A 74 -20.70 -5.72 9.83
C ASP A 74 -22.01 -6.45 10.20
N ALA A 75 -22.85 -5.80 10.99
CA ALA A 75 -24.14 -6.36 11.44
C ALA A 75 -25.11 -6.71 10.29
N LYS A 76 -24.81 -6.27 9.07
CA LYS A 76 -25.57 -6.55 7.84
C LYS A 76 -24.89 -7.58 6.93
N GLY A 77 -23.84 -8.26 7.41
CA GLY A 77 -23.05 -9.23 6.65
C GLY A 77 -22.19 -8.63 5.54
N ARG A 78 -21.92 -7.32 5.55
CA ARG A 78 -21.05 -6.67 4.57
C ARG A 78 -19.61 -6.71 5.06
N ARG A 79 -18.69 -7.02 4.17
CA ARG A 79 -17.25 -6.99 4.47
C ARG A 79 -16.79 -5.57 4.80
N LYS A 80 -16.08 -5.45 5.91
CA LYS A 80 -15.46 -4.21 6.38
C LYS A 80 -13.97 -4.45 6.58
N ILE A 81 -13.16 -3.53 6.05
CA ILE A 81 -11.72 -3.53 6.29
C ILE A 81 -11.43 -2.79 7.60
N LEU A 82 -10.63 -3.43 8.46
CA LEU A 82 -10.25 -2.92 9.77
C LEU A 82 -8.96 -2.11 9.65
N ALA A 83 -9.08 -0.78 9.65
CA ALA A 83 -7.95 0.13 9.45
C ALA A 83 -6.87 0.00 10.53
N ASP A 84 -7.27 -0.26 11.78
CA ASP A 84 -6.36 -0.52 12.91
C ASP A 84 -5.55 -1.81 12.72
N LYS A 85 -6.11 -2.82 12.05
CA LYS A 85 -5.42 -4.07 11.72
C LYS A 85 -4.45 -3.92 10.56
N ILE A 86 -4.76 -3.04 9.62
CA ILE A 86 -3.83 -2.69 8.53
C ILE A 86 -2.67 -1.87 9.08
N ASN A 87 -2.94 -0.98 10.02
CA ASN A 87 -1.97 -0.07 10.65
C ASN A 87 -1.13 0.71 9.62
N PRO A 88 -1.77 1.52 8.75
CA PRO A 88 -1.06 2.27 7.74
C PRO A 88 -0.09 3.28 8.35
N VAL A 89 1.05 3.47 7.69
CA VAL A 89 2.09 4.41 8.10
C VAL A 89 2.05 5.62 7.17
N GLY A 90 1.99 6.82 7.77
CA GLY A 90 2.16 8.08 7.05
C GLY A 90 3.59 8.58 7.14
N ARG A 91 4.15 9.07 6.02
CA ARG A 91 5.45 9.74 6.00
C ARG A 91 5.26 11.23 6.35
N LEU A 92 6.06 11.72 7.30
CA LEU A 92 6.18 13.13 7.65
C LEU A 92 7.46 13.73 7.05
N GLY A 93 7.89 14.87 7.56
CA GLY A 93 9.15 15.50 7.16
C GLY A 93 10.37 14.80 7.76
N ALA A 94 11.54 15.03 7.17
CA ALA A 94 12.82 14.46 7.60
C ALA A 94 12.76 12.93 7.75
N SER A 95 13.04 12.41 8.94
CA SER A 95 13.02 10.96 9.26
C SER A 95 11.77 10.53 10.06
N GLU A 96 10.75 11.36 10.10
CA GLU A 96 9.57 11.13 10.92
C GLU A 96 8.47 10.37 10.16
N TYR A 97 7.76 9.54 10.89
CA TYR A 97 6.60 8.77 10.44
C TYR A 97 5.51 8.83 11.49
N VAL A 98 4.27 8.62 11.07
CA VAL A 98 3.11 8.49 11.96
C VAL A 98 2.44 7.14 11.71
N SER A 99 2.13 6.44 12.78
CA SER A 99 1.32 5.22 12.73
C SER A 99 -0.17 5.56 12.79
N PHE A 100 -1.02 4.57 12.51
CA PHE A 100 -2.46 4.70 12.68
C PHE A 100 -2.79 5.06 14.15
N GLY A 101 -3.60 6.10 14.32
CA GLY A 101 -4.03 6.58 15.62
C GLY A 101 -5.36 5.97 16.07
N GLU A 102 -6.17 6.75 16.78
CA GLU A 102 -7.47 6.31 17.29
C GLU A 102 -8.52 6.27 16.17
N LEU A 103 -9.33 5.19 16.15
CA LEU A 103 -10.46 5.06 15.24
C LEU A 103 -11.63 5.92 15.72
N LEU A 104 -11.99 6.93 14.96
CA LEU A 104 -13.11 7.81 15.25
C LEU A 104 -14.33 7.42 14.40
N THR A 105 -15.46 7.20 15.04
CA THR A 105 -16.74 6.97 14.36
C THR A 105 -17.61 8.22 14.47
N ARG A 106 -18.11 8.68 13.33
CA ARG A 106 -19.08 9.79 13.26
C ARG A 106 -20.27 9.34 12.42
N GLN A 107 -21.46 9.59 12.91
CA GLN A 107 -22.66 9.38 12.13
C GLN A 107 -22.75 10.43 11.03
N ARG A 108 -23.16 9.98 9.84
CA ARG A 108 -23.44 10.88 8.74
C ARG A 108 -24.72 11.65 9.06
N PRO A 109 -24.76 12.98 8.94
CA PRO A 109 -26.00 13.73 9.03
C PRO A 109 -26.97 13.30 7.91
N ASP A 110 -28.24 13.33 8.21
CA ASP A 110 -29.32 13.06 7.24
C ASP A 110 -29.43 14.20 6.22
#